data_8b3412ee79d5a98f7e7ca2debcba01b6
#
_entry.id   8b3412ee79d5a98f7e7ca2debcba01b6
#
_cell.length_a   1.000
_cell.length_b   1.000
_cell.length_c   1.000
_cell.angle_alpha   90.00
_cell.angle_beta   90.00
_cell.angle_gamma   90.00
#
_symmetry.space_group_name_H-M   'P 1'
#
loop_
_entity.id
_entity.type
_entity.pdbx_description
1 polymer ?
#
loop_
_entity_poly.entity_id
_entity_poly.type
_entity_poly.pdbx_seq_one_letter_code
_entity_poly.pdbx_strand_id
1 'polypeptide(L)'
;ICPVVARCRVSSSSLPAAGIPDPRSMKTRILAIGSRPDDWVRAGVATYLERLPAHLKPEIVEIPLSLRSSGGDPAVARDKEGQRILQRLKPDEFVITLDERGKPWSSVDLSRQLARWQLEESAVALVIGGPEGLANDVRKRANQSWSLSALTFPHGMVRVIVVEQLYRA
;
A
#
# COMPACT_ATOMS: atom_id res chain seq x y z
N ILE A 1 -20.89 -7.41 68.97
CA ILE A 1 -19.61 -6.69 68.86
C ILE A 1 -19.11 -6.92 67.44
N CYS A 2 -19.34 -5.92 66.59
CA CYS A 2 -19.06 -5.97 65.17
C CYS A 2 -17.76 -5.23 64.87
N PRO A 3 -16.77 -5.74 64.08
CA PRO A 3 -15.69 -4.92 63.58
C PRO A 3 -15.99 -4.38 62.19
N VAL A 4 -15.74 -3.10 62.06
CA VAL A 4 -15.83 -2.23 60.92
C VAL A 4 -14.98 -2.76 59.74
N VAL A 5 -15.63 -3.02 58.60
CA VAL A 5 -14.92 -3.31 57.35
C VAL A 5 -14.58 -1.99 56.66
N ALA A 6 -13.33 -1.60 56.71
CA ALA A 6 -12.79 -0.46 55.94
C ALA A 6 -12.84 -0.75 54.45
N ARG A 7 -13.69 -0.04 53.71
CA ARG A 7 -13.67 -0.04 52.24
C ARG A 7 -12.43 0.69 51.73
N CYS A 8 -11.47 -0.05 51.23
CA CYS A 8 -10.37 0.49 50.47
C CYS A 8 -10.90 0.99 49.12
N ARG A 9 -10.95 2.31 48.91
CA ARG A 9 -11.22 2.91 47.60
C ARG A 9 -9.94 2.74 46.76
N VAL A 10 -9.98 1.83 45.83
CA VAL A 10 -8.99 1.77 44.76
C VAL A 10 -9.29 2.93 43.80
N SER A 11 -8.48 3.98 43.86
CA SER A 11 -8.44 5.01 42.84
C SER A 11 -8.05 4.38 41.51
N SER A 12 -9.01 4.25 40.61
CA SER A 12 -8.75 3.91 39.21
C SER A 12 -8.15 5.14 38.54
N SER A 13 -6.83 5.28 38.61
CA SER A 13 -6.07 6.10 37.68
C SER A 13 -6.14 5.42 36.31
N SER A 14 -7.05 5.88 35.46
CA SER A 14 -7.12 5.51 34.06
C SER A 14 -5.84 6.00 33.39
N LEU A 15 -4.93 5.08 33.13
CA LEU A 15 -3.88 5.27 32.11
C LEU A 15 -4.60 5.53 30.79
N PRO A 16 -4.17 6.53 29.99
CA PRO A 16 -4.69 6.69 28.65
C PRO A 16 -4.31 5.43 27.88
N ALA A 17 -5.29 4.62 27.54
CA ALA A 17 -5.12 3.55 26.58
C ALA A 17 -4.67 4.24 25.27
N ALA A 18 -3.40 4.11 24.93
CA ALA A 18 -2.95 4.39 23.57
C ALA A 18 -3.83 3.51 22.69
N GLY A 19 -4.77 4.15 21.96
CA GLY A 19 -5.82 3.46 21.24
C GLY A 19 -5.20 2.51 20.24
N ILE A 20 -5.44 1.21 20.41
CA ILE A 20 -5.22 0.22 19.36
C ILE A 20 -6.06 0.73 18.19
N PRO A 21 -5.48 1.09 17.03
CA PRO A 21 -6.26 1.55 15.90
C PRO A 21 -7.29 0.49 15.54
N ASP A 22 -8.54 0.91 15.32
CA ASP A 22 -9.58 -0.01 14.83
C ASP A 22 -9.04 -0.65 13.54
N PRO A 23 -8.86 -1.97 13.46
CA PRO A 23 -8.31 -2.65 12.28
C PRO A 23 -9.12 -2.36 11.01
N ARG A 24 -10.33 -1.80 11.14
CA ARG A 24 -11.17 -1.31 10.04
C ARG A 24 -10.85 0.12 9.59
N SER A 25 -9.91 0.80 10.23
CA SER A 25 -9.60 2.21 9.93
C SER A 25 -8.38 2.41 9.03
N MET A 26 -7.64 1.36 8.69
CA MET A 26 -6.48 1.45 7.81
C MET A 26 -6.88 1.92 6.42
N LYS A 27 -6.26 3.01 5.96
CA LYS A 27 -6.44 3.53 4.60
C LYS A 27 -5.44 2.89 3.66
N THR A 28 -5.92 2.25 2.61
CA THR A 28 -5.05 1.65 1.58
C THR A 28 -5.10 2.48 0.31
N ARG A 29 -3.93 2.78 -0.27
CA ARG A 29 -3.80 3.47 -1.56
C ARG A 29 -2.91 2.67 -2.49
N ILE A 30 -3.22 2.72 -3.78
CA ILE A 30 -2.36 2.19 -4.85
C ILE A 30 -1.96 3.36 -5.74
N LEU A 31 -0.70 3.75 -5.68
CA LEU A 31 -0.12 4.76 -6.55
C LEU A 31 0.47 4.07 -7.77
N ALA A 32 -0.04 4.35 -8.95
CA ALA A 32 0.40 3.69 -10.17
C ALA A 32 0.76 4.71 -11.26
N ILE A 33 1.94 4.54 -11.84
CA ILE A 33 2.37 5.32 -12.99
C ILE A 33 1.55 4.91 -14.22
N GLY A 34 1.09 5.90 -14.97
CA GLY A 34 0.24 5.73 -16.17
C GLY A 34 -1.21 6.14 -15.89
N SER A 35 -1.64 7.22 -16.50
CA SER A 35 -3.05 7.62 -16.56
C SER A 35 -3.68 6.98 -17.78
N ARG A 36 -4.99 6.66 -17.68
CA ARG A 36 -5.77 6.00 -18.73
C ARG A 36 -5.28 4.57 -19.04
N PRO A 37 -5.36 3.64 -18.08
CA PRO A 37 -5.10 2.25 -18.37
C PRO A 37 -6.10 1.73 -19.42
N ASP A 38 -5.71 0.71 -20.17
CA ASP A 38 -6.55 0.04 -21.14
C ASP A 38 -7.88 -0.43 -20.52
N ASP A 39 -8.93 -0.56 -21.34
CA ASP A 39 -10.26 -0.93 -20.86
C ASP A 39 -10.30 -2.25 -20.11
N TRP A 40 -9.55 -3.26 -20.56
CA TRP A 40 -9.45 -4.54 -19.87
C TRP A 40 -8.80 -4.41 -18.48
N VAL A 41 -7.82 -3.51 -18.32
CA VAL A 41 -7.18 -3.25 -17.01
C VAL A 41 -8.20 -2.60 -16.08
N ARG A 42 -8.91 -1.58 -16.56
CA ARG A 42 -9.97 -0.92 -15.79
C ARG A 42 -11.04 -1.90 -15.35
N ALA A 43 -11.54 -2.73 -16.29
CA ALA A 43 -12.53 -3.75 -15.99
C ALA A 43 -12.03 -4.79 -14.99
N GLY A 44 -10.79 -5.27 -15.15
CA GLY A 44 -10.17 -6.20 -14.23
C GLY A 44 -10.02 -5.63 -12.82
N VAL A 45 -9.50 -4.42 -12.69
CA VAL A 45 -9.37 -3.72 -11.41
C VAL A 45 -10.75 -3.49 -10.77
N ALA A 46 -11.73 -2.99 -11.52
CA ALA A 46 -13.08 -2.74 -11.01
C ALA A 46 -13.73 -4.02 -10.48
N THR A 47 -13.60 -5.14 -11.21
CA THR A 47 -14.13 -6.45 -10.82
C THR A 47 -13.68 -6.88 -9.43
N TYR A 48 -12.41 -6.71 -9.10
CA TYR A 48 -11.89 -7.09 -7.78
C TYR A 48 -12.12 -6.03 -6.71
N LEU A 49 -12.11 -4.74 -7.08
CA LEU A 49 -12.47 -3.67 -6.15
C LEU A 49 -13.92 -3.81 -5.64
N GLU A 50 -14.85 -4.24 -6.49
CA GLU A 50 -16.24 -4.47 -6.09
C GLU A 50 -16.39 -5.62 -5.09
N ARG A 51 -15.52 -6.62 -5.17
CA ARG A 51 -15.52 -7.78 -4.26
C ARG A 51 -14.84 -7.51 -2.91
N LEU A 52 -14.00 -6.48 -2.83
CA LEU A 52 -13.32 -6.13 -1.59
C LEU A 52 -14.29 -5.52 -0.57
N PRO A 53 -14.17 -5.88 0.71
CA PRO A 53 -14.86 -5.18 1.79
C PRO A 53 -14.51 -3.69 1.78
N ALA A 54 -15.46 -2.84 2.15
CA ALA A 54 -15.29 -1.38 2.07
C ALA A 54 -14.04 -0.86 2.82
N HIS A 55 -13.70 -1.48 3.96
CA HIS A 55 -12.55 -1.10 4.79
C HIS A 55 -11.19 -1.52 4.22
N LEU A 56 -11.16 -2.45 3.27
CA LEU A 56 -9.94 -2.89 2.55
C LEU A 56 -9.83 -2.31 1.15
N LYS A 57 -10.86 -1.62 0.67
CA LYS A 57 -10.92 -1.10 -0.69
C LYS A 57 -9.88 0.00 -0.90
N PRO A 58 -8.84 -0.22 -1.72
CA PRO A 58 -7.82 0.79 -1.94
C PRO A 58 -8.33 1.95 -2.80
N GLU A 59 -7.86 3.15 -2.51
CA GLU A 59 -7.95 4.29 -3.41
C GLU A 59 -6.89 4.14 -4.51
N ILE A 60 -7.31 4.16 -5.77
CA ILE A 60 -6.37 4.13 -6.91
C ILE A 60 -5.96 5.56 -7.27
N VAL A 61 -4.67 5.86 -7.15
CA VAL A 61 -4.10 7.15 -7.52
C VAL A 61 -3.27 6.98 -8.78
N GLU A 62 -3.79 7.47 -9.88
CA GLU A 62 -3.08 7.47 -11.16
C GLU A 62 -2.11 8.65 -11.23
N ILE A 63 -0.86 8.36 -11.60
CA ILE A 63 0.20 9.35 -11.76
C ILE A 63 0.58 9.40 -13.23
N PRO A 64 0.55 10.57 -13.87
CA PRO A 64 0.86 10.69 -15.29
C PRO A 64 2.24 10.14 -15.64
N LEU A 65 2.30 9.34 -16.71
CA LEU A 65 3.54 8.86 -17.30
C LEU A 65 4.39 10.06 -17.76
N SER A 66 5.69 9.98 -17.61
CA SER A 66 6.61 10.95 -18.22
C SER A 66 6.73 10.64 -19.70
N LEU A 67 6.30 11.58 -20.54
CA LEU A 67 6.52 11.48 -21.98
C LEU A 67 8.02 11.45 -22.24
N ARG A 68 8.49 10.43 -22.95
CA ARG A 68 9.82 10.44 -23.53
C ARG A 68 9.80 11.40 -24.72
N SER A 69 10.66 12.41 -24.70
CA SER A 69 11.05 13.04 -25.96
C SER A 69 11.73 11.98 -26.83
N SER A 70 11.49 12.03 -28.13
CA SER A 70 12.15 11.13 -29.10
C SER A 70 13.67 11.14 -28.85
N GLY A 71 14.23 10.00 -28.41
CA GLY A 71 15.65 9.88 -28.03
C GLY A 71 16.00 10.27 -26.58
N GLY A 72 15.02 10.56 -25.70
CA GLY A 72 15.29 10.91 -24.30
C GLY A 72 15.76 9.73 -23.44
N ASP A 73 16.65 10.01 -22.47
CA ASP A 73 17.16 9.03 -21.52
C ASP A 73 16.05 8.43 -20.66
N PRO A 74 15.86 7.10 -20.66
CA PRO A 74 14.90 6.42 -19.79
C PRO A 74 15.07 6.73 -18.30
N ALA A 75 16.31 6.96 -17.85
CA ALA A 75 16.60 7.29 -16.46
C ALA A 75 15.97 8.62 -16.06
N VAL A 76 16.02 9.62 -16.92
CA VAL A 76 15.40 10.94 -16.66
C VAL A 76 13.88 10.83 -16.55
N ALA A 77 13.23 10.02 -17.38
CA ALA A 77 11.79 9.78 -17.32
C ALA A 77 11.41 9.09 -16.01
N ARG A 78 12.14 8.03 -15.64
CA ARG A 78 11.96 7.30 -14.38
C ARG A 78 12.14 8.21 -13.15
N ASP A 79 13.15 9.08 -13.15
CA ASP A 79 13.40 9.96 -12.02
C ASP A 79 12.32 11.04 -11.88
N LYS A 80 11.81 11.59 -13.00
CA LYS A 80 10.64 12.49 -13.00
C LYS A 80 9.37 11.79 -12.46
N GLU A 81 9.15 10.55 -12.84
CA GLU A 81 8.05 9.73 -12.31
C GLU A 81 8.22 9.48 -10.81
N GLY A 82 9.45 9.18 -10.38
CA GLY A 82 9.80 9.03 -8.97
C GLY A 82 9.48 10.28 -8.15
N GLN A 83 9.83 11.47 -8.63
CA GLN A 83 9.49 12.72 -7.97
C GLN A 83 7.97 12.92 -7.83
N ARG A 84 7.20 12.58 -8.88
CA ARG A 84 5.72 12.66 -8.81
C ARG A 84 5.14 11.67 -7.80
N ILE A 85 5.69 10.46 -7.70
CA ILE A 85 5.30 9.48 -6.67
C ILE A 85 5.57 10.07 -5.28
N LEU A 86 6.79 10.56 -5.02
CA LEU A 86 7.18 11.11 -3.73
C LEU A 86 6.30 12.30 -3.30
N GLN A 87 5.90 13.16 -4.24
CA GLN A 87 4.98 14.27 -4.00
C GLN A 87 3.55 13.82 -3.61
N ARG A 88 3.15 12.61 -4.00
CA ARG A 88 1.83 12.04 -3.69
C ARG A 88 1.80 11.18 -2.43
N LEU A 89 2.97 10.70 -2.00
CA LEU A 89 3.10 9.96 -0.75
C LEU A 89 2.96 10.90 0.45
N LYS A 90 2.26 10.44 1.47
CA LYS A 90 2.15 11.17 2.74
C LYS A 90 3.28 10.75 3.68
N PRO A 91 3.71 11.62 4.61
CA PRO A 91 4.79 11.30 5.53
C PRO A 91 4.50 10.10 6.45
N ASP A 92 3.25 9.92 6.83
CA ASP A 92 2.73 8.90 7.73
C ASP A 92 2.34 7.59 7.05
N GLU A 93 2.45 7.50 5.72
CA GLU A 93 2.13 6.27 4.99
C GLU A 93 3.25 5.23 5.09
N PHE A 94 2.87 4.00 5.40
CA PHE A 94 3.73 2.83 5.25
C PHE A 94 3.80 2.46 3.77
N VAL A 95 4.98 2.61 3.17
CA VAL A 95 5.17 2.50 1.71
C VAL A 95 5.71 1.13 1.33
N ILE A 96 5.00 0.47 0.41
CA ILE A 96 5.39 -0.82 -0.17
C ILE A 96 5.58 -0.62 -1.67
N THR A 97 6.79 -0.85 -2.16
CA THR A 97 7.07 -0.82 -3.59
C THR A 97 6.87 -2.18 -4.23
N LEU A 98 6.21 -2.23 -5.38
CA LEU A 98 6.17 -3.39 -6.26
C LEU A 98 7.43 -3.33 -7.14
N ASP A 99 8.40 -4.18 -6.85
CA ASP A 99 9.69 -4.20 -7.54
C ASP A 99 10.13 -5.66 -7.76
N GLU A 100 10.65 -5.98 -8.92
CA GLU A 100 11.18 -7.32 -9.24
C GLU A 100 12.27 -7.80 -8.27
N ARG A 101 13.02 -6.84 -7.69
CA ARG A 101 14.08 -7.08 -6.71
C ARG A 101 13.57 -7.20 -5.29
N GLY A 102 12.28 -7.05 -5.09
CA GLY A 102 11.64 -7.16 -3.79
C GLY A 102 11.59 -8.58 -3.26
N LYS A 103 11.15 -8.72 -2.02
CA LYS A 103 10.94 -10.04 -1.41
C LYS A 103 9.72 -10.70 -2.05
N PRO A 104 9.81 -11.93 -2.55
CA PRO A 104 8.64 -12.66 -3.04
C PRO A 104 7.77 -13.06 -1.84
N TRP A 105 6.47 -12.87 -1.97
CA TRP A 105 5.46 -13.32 -1.00
C TRP A 105 4.50 -14.30 -1.66
N SER A 106 4.17 -15.36 -0.94
CA SER A 106 3.01 -16.18 -1.26
C SER A 106 1.73 -15.43 -0.88
N SER A 107 0.57 -15.91 -1.36
CA SER A 107 -0.73 -15.33 -0.95
C SER A 107 -0.95 -15.44 0.57
N VAL A 108 -0.40 -16.48 1.21
CA VAL A 108 -0.44 -16.63 2.67
C VAL A 108 0.45 -15.60 3.37
N ASP A 109 1.63 -15.31 2.82
CA ASP A 109 2.50 -14.27 3.37
C ASP A 109 1.85 -12.89 3.22
N LEU A 110 1.21 -12.61 2.09
CA LEU A 110 0.47 -11.36 1.89
C LEU A 110 -0.67 -11.21 2.90
N SER A 111 -1.43 -12.28 3.15
CA SER A 111 -2.48 -12.29 4.18
C SER A 111 -1.92 -11.93 5.57
N ARG A 112 -0.78 -12.50 5.94
CA ARG A 112 -0.10 -12.17 7.20
C ARG A 112 0.38 -10.71 7.23
N GLN A 113 0.94 -10.22 6.12
CA GLN A 113 1.35 -8.82 6.02
C GLN A 113 0.14 -7.88 6.13
N LEU A 114 -0.95 -8.17 5.45
CA LEU A 114 -2.17 -7.37 5.50
C LEU A 114 -2.76 -7.30 6.92
N ALA A 115 -2.84 -8.44 7.61
CA ALA A 115 -3.27 -8.48 9.00
C ALA A 115 -2.36 -7.65 9.93
N ARG A 116 -1.05 -7.72 9.70
CA ARG A 116 -0.07 -6.92 10.44
C ARG A 116 -0.25 -5.42 10.17
N TRP A 117 -0.38 -5.00 8.90
CA TRP A 117 -0.59 -3.59 8.56
C TRP A 117 -1.88 -3.04 9.17
N GLN A 118 -2.95 -3.83 9.20
CA GLN A 118 -4.21 -3.43 9.85
C GLN A 118 -4.07 -3.18 11.36
N LEU A 119 -3.10 -3.82 12.00
CA LEU A 119 -2.84 -3.65 13.44
C LEU A 119 -1.84 -2.51 13.71
N GLU A 120 -0.85 -2.33 12.86
CA GLU A 120 0.30 -1.47 13.12
C GLU A 120 0.21 -0.13 12.41
N GLU A 121 -0.51 -0.05 11.26
CA GLU A 121 -0.45 1.09 10.36
C GLU A 121 -1.82 1.77 10.20
N SER A 122 -1.82 3.09 10.18
CA SER A 122 -3.02 3.88 9.89
C SER A 122 -3.27 4.06 8.38
N ALA A 123 -2.20 4.02 7.60
CA ALA A 123 -2.25 4.18 6.15
C ALA A 123 -1.13 3.40 5.45
N VAL A 124 -1.48 2.72 4.37
CA VAL A 124 -0.57 1.91 3.55
C VAL A 124 -0.65 2.37 2.10
N ALA A 125 0.51 2.59 1.48
CA ALA A 125 0.63 2.94 0.07
C ALA A 125 1.40 1.87 -0.70
N LEU A 126 0.72 1.21 -1.65
CA LEU A 126 1.33 0.30 -2.62
C LEU A 126 1.74 1.12 -3.85
N VAL A 127 3.01 1.03 -4.26
CA VAL A 127 3.56 1.84 -5.34
C VAL A 127 3.94 0.96 -6.53
N ILE A 128 3.32 1.23 -7.67
CA ILE A 128 3.56 0.55 -8.95
C ILE A 128 4.31 1.51 -9.87
N GLY A 129 5.52 1.15 -10.26
CA GLY A 129 6.35 1.93 -11.18
C GLY A 129 5.83 1.94 -12.61
N GLY A 130 6.45 2.77 -13.42
CA GLY A 130 6.24 2.81 -14.86
C GLY A 130 7.06 1.74 -15.61
N PRO A 131 7.11 1.83 -16.96
CA PRO A 131 7.84 0.87 -17.80
C PRO A 131 9.34 0.76 -17.49
N GLU A 132 9.93 1.83 -16.98
CA GLU A 132 11.37 1.87 -16.61
C GLU A 132 11.62 1.48 -15.15
N GLY A 133 10.61 0.97 -14.47
CA GLY A 133 10.66 0.60 -13.06
C GLY A 133 10.61 1.82 -12.12
N LEU A 134 11.10 1.63 -10.90
CA LEU A 134 11.05 2.64 -9.85
C LEU A 134 12.38 3.42 -9.74
N ALA A 135 12.29 4.72 -9.47
CA ALA A 135 13.44 5.55 -9.15
C ALA A 135 14.05 5.14 -7.80
N ASN A 136 15.36 5.36 -7.66
CA ASN A 136 16.09 4.99 -6.45
C ASN A 136 15.56 5.70 -5.19
N ASP A 137 15.12 6.94 -5.31
CA ASP A 137 14.61 7.69 -4.15
C ASP A 137 13.25 7.16 -3.67
N VAL A 138 12.42 6.62 -4.58
CA VAL A 138 11.19 5.91 -4.21
C VAL A 138 11.53 4.62 -3.48
N ARG A 139 12.53 3.85 -3.97
CA ARG A 139 13.01 2.65 -3.28
C ARG A 139 13.54 2.94 -1.88
N LYS A 140 14.30 4.04 -1.71
CA LYS A 140 14.80 4.48 -0.39
C LYS A 140 13.68 4.89 0.57
N ARG A 141 12.58 5.47 0.04
CA ARG A 141 11.42 5.86 0.85
C ARG A 141 10.59 4.66 1.29
N ALA A 142 10.67 3.55 0.57
CA ALA A 142 9.88 2.37 0.85
C ALA A 142 10.25 1.70 2.18
N ASN A 143 9.23 1.31 2.94
CA ASN A 143 9.37 0.51 4.15
C ASN A 143 9.55 -0.97 3.80
N GLN A 144 8.91 -1.42 2.72
CA GLN A 144 9.02 -2.79 2.20
C GLN A 144 9.07 -2.76 0.67
N SER A 145 9.64 -3.82 0.09
CA SER A 145 9.63 -4.07 -1.34
C SER A 145 9.12 -5.47 -1.60
N TRP A 146 8.07 -5.57 -2.43
CA TRP A 146 7.39 -6.81 -2.75
C TRP A 146 7.57 -7.18 -4.22
N SER A 147 8.05 -8.39 -4.48
CA SER A 147 8.08 -8.97 -5.83
C SER A 147 6.89 -9.89 -6.03
N LEU A 148 6.09 -9.61 -7.06
CA LEU A 148 4.91 -10.44 -7.40
C LEU A 148 5.32 -11.79 -8.00
N SER A 149 6.46 -11.84 -8.71
CA SER A 149 6.91 -13.01 -9.44
C SER A 149 8.37 -12.84 -9.87
N ALA A 150 9.02 -13.95 -10.22
CA ALA A 150 10.28 -13.94 -10.95
C ALA A 150 10.09 -13.51 -12.42
N LEU A 151 8.86 -13.45 -12.91
CA LEU A 151 8.53 -12.95 -14.25
C LEU A 151 8.30 -11.44 -14.21
N THR A 152 8.71 -10.75 -15.27
CA THR A 152 8.41 -9.34 -15.48
C THR A 152 7.01 -9.20 -16.08
N PHE A 153 6.15 -8.42 -15.43
CA PHE A 153 4.78 -8.14 -15.89
C PHE A 153 4.67 -6.73 -16.47
N PRO A 154 3.85 -6.54 -17.51
CA PRO A 154 3.41 -5.20 -17.93
C PRO A 154 2.74 -4.47 -16.75
N HIS A 155 3.01 -3.18 -16.59
CA HIS A 155 2.51 -2.39 -15.45
C HIS A 155 0.97 -2.37 -15.35
N GLY A 156 0.25 -2.48 -16.47
CA GLY A 156 -1.21 -2.62 -16.47
C GLY A 156 -1.67 -3.91 -15.80
N MET A 157 -1.01 -5.03 -16.10
CA MET A 157 -1.31 -6.32 -15.47
C MET A 157 -0.98 -6.33 -13.97
N VAL A 158 0.11 -5.68 -13.57
CA VAL A 158 0.47 -5.54 -12.15
C VAL A 158 -0.67 -4.92 -11.33
N ARG A 159 -1.37 -3.91 -11.87
CA ARG A 159 -2.53 -3.29 -11.20
C ARG A 159 -3.63 -4.30 -10.91
N VAL A 160 -3.98 -5.14 -11.90
CA VAL A 160 -5.03 -6.17 -11.75
C VAL A 160 -4.59 -7.24 -10.75
N ILE A 161 -3.35 -7.72 -10.87
CA ILE A 161 -2.80 -8.76 -9.96
C ILE A 161 -2.79 -8.25 -8.52
N VAL A 162 -2.34 -7.02 -8.26
CA VAL A 162 -2.28 -6.46 -6.91
C VAL A 162 -3.67 -6.41 -6.27
N VAL A 163 -4.68 -5.91 -6.99
CA VAL A 163 -6.05 -5.82 -6.45
C VAL A 163 -6.66 -7.22 -6.27
N GLU A 164 -6.39 -8.14 -7.18
CA GLU A 164 -6.80 -9.54 -7.07
C GLU A 164 -6.17 -10.22 -5.84
N GLN A 165 -4.87 -10.00 -5.62
CA GLN A 165 -4.17 -10.57 -4.48
C GLN A 165 -4.63 -9.96 -3.14
N LEU A 166 -4.96 -8.69 -3.10
CA LEU A 166 -5.59 -8.07 -1.92
C LEU A 166 -6.98 -8.67 -1.64
N TYR A 167 -7.73 -9.02 -2.68
CA TYR A 167 -9.02 -9.70 -2.52
C TYR A 167 -8.85 -11.12 -1.96
N ARG A 168 -7.78 -11.79 -2.31
CA ARG A 168 -7.50 -13.17 -1.91
C ARG A 168 -6.92 -13.28 -0.50
N ALA A 169 -6.23 -12.25 -0.03
CA ALA A 169 -5.57 -12.19 1.27
C ALA A 169 -6.54 -11.90 2.43
#